data_1979e4d68d1d909a0443d56049662230
#
_entry.id   1979e4d68d1d909a0443d56049662230
#
_cell.length_a   1.000
_cell.length_b   1.000
_cell.length_c   1.000
_cell.angle_alpha   90.00
_cell.angle_beta   90.00
_cell.angle_gamma   90.00
#
_symmetry.space_group_name_H-M   'P 1'
#
loop_
_entity.id
_entity.type
_entity.pdbx_description
1 polymer ?
#
loop_
_entity_poly.entity_id
_entity_poly.type
_entity_poly.pdbx_seq_one_letter_code
_entity_poly.pdbx_strand_id
1 'polypeptide(L)'
;SVTSINANTGTLHNNDFDLELAYDIIRNNDMKLTVNVVGNVNDNYLDDLPADVDPVTGEVQIVGIGRNGGPIFERFDVRYAGVNPANGNELFLDRDGNLTENPNPDTDRVWSGLNTTPEAQGSFGFNFDYKGFFIQTQFNYVLGVDQLDFDYSALMDVTSISQFNLSADLLRSWTPTNRITDVPTIQPGSNVGNFASNRFLTNKDFLRLRFASVGYNLPKKTLDKI
;
A
#
# COMPACT_ATOMS: atom_id res chain seq x y z
N SER A 1 -11.41 -39.90 8.69
CA SER A 1 -11.54 -39.38 7.31
C SER A 1 -10.63 -38.17 7.17
N VAL A 2 -9.79 -38.18 6.16
CA VAL A 2 -8.98 -36.98 5.83
C VAL A 2 -9.94 -35.96 5.22
N THR A 3 -10.07 -34.79 5.85
CA THR A 3 -11.00 -33.74 5.41
C THR A 3 -10.32 -32.67 4.57
N SER A 4 -8.97 -32.60 4.60
CA SER A 4 -8.18 -31.67 3.75
C SER A 4 -6.79 -32.28 3.50
N ILE A 5 -6.20 -31.94 2.37
CA ILE A 5 -4.80 -32.24 2.01
C ILE A 5 -4.14 -30.98 1.49
N ASN A 6 -2.86 -30.83 1.79
CA ASN A 6 -2.06 -29.79 1.15
C ASN A 6 -1.57 -30.31 -0.21
N ALA A 7 -1.82 -29.54 -1.25
CA ALA A 7 -1.36 -29.82 -2.60
C ALA A 7 -0.75 -28.58 -3.23
N ASN A 8 0.24 -28.78 -4.12
CA ASN A 8 0.73 -27.69 -4.96
C ASN A 8 -0.28 -27.48 -6.08
N THR A 9 -0.93 -26.31 -6.07
CA THR A 9 -1.92 -25.94 -7.06
C THR A 9 -1.57 -24.57 -7.62
N GLY A 10 -1.49 -24.47 -8.94
CA GLY A 10 -1.15 -23.23 -9.63
C GLY A 10 0.34 -22.93 -9.70
N THR A 11 0.65 -21.93 -10.49
CA THR A 11 2.00 -21.43 -10.77
C THR A 11 2.06 -19.94 -10.49
N LEU A 12 3.10 -19.49 -9.80
CA LEU A 12 3.43 -18.07 -9.65
C LEU A 12 4.55 -17.73 -10.62
N HIS A 13 4.26 -16.80 -11.54
CA HIS A 13 5.25 -16.18 -12.39
C HIS A 13 5.72 -14.88 -11.74
N ASN A 14 7.03 -14.66 -11.73
CA ASN A 14 7.64 -13.46 -11.19
C ASN A 14 8.74 -12.99 -12.15
N ASN A 15 8.59 -11.79 -12.68
CA ASN A 15 9.51 -11.18 -13.63
C ASN A 15 10.09 -9.93 -13.01
N ASP A 16 11.40 -9.91 -12.83
CA ASP A 16 12.11 -8.81 -12.19
C ASP A 16 13.12 -8.19 -13.16
N PHE A 17 13.25 -6.88 -13.06
CA PHE A 17 14.35 -6.13 -13.67
C PHE A 17 15.06 -5.32 -12.62
N ASP A 18 16.36 -5.60 -12.43
CA ASP A 18 17.22 -4.90 -11.51
C ASP A 18 18.20 -4.00 -12.26
N LEU A 19 18.34 -2.77 -11.77
CA LEU A 19 19.30 -1.78 -12.28
C LEU A 19 20.17 -1.26 -11.13
N GLU A 20 21.47 -1.27 -11.34
CA GLU A 20 22.43 -0.55 -10.49
C GLU A 20 23.33 0.31 -11.37
N LEU A 21 23.38 1.60 -11.09
CA LEU A 21 24.20 2.57 -11.82
C LEU A 21 24.88 3.53 -10.85
N ALA A 22 26.20 3.70 -11.01
CA ALA A 22 26.95 4.77 -10.39
C ALA A 22 27.77 5.50 -11.44
N TYR A 23 27.71 6.84 -11.45
CA TYR A 23 28.39 7.65 -12.44
C TYR A 23 29.00 8.89 -11.85
N ASP A 24 30.29 9.14 -12.18
CA ASP A 24 31.00 10.36 -11.82
C ASP A 24 30.63 11.46 -12.83
N ILE A 25 29.69 12.34 -12.49
CA ILE A 25 29.28 13.50 -13.31
C ILE A 25 30.44 14.49 -13.42
N ILE A 26 31.14 14.69 -12.30
CA ILE A 26 32.29 15.57 -12.19
C ILE A 26 33.42 14.80 -11.51
N ARG A 27 34.60 14.85 -12.12
CA ARG A 27 35.80 14.27 -11.53
C ARG A 27 37.02 15.05 -11.95
N ASN A 28 37.58 15.84 -11.03
CA ASN A 28 38.84 16.54 -11.19
C ASN A 28 39.62 16.55 -9.86
N ASN A 29 40.72 17.27 -9.79
CA ASN A 29 41.58 17.29 -8.60
C ASN A 29 40.96 17.89 -7.35
N ASP A 30 40.03 18.81 -7.54
CA ASP A 30 39.39 19.59 -6.45
C ASP A 30 37.98 19.14 -6.13
N MET A 31 37.28 18.50 -7.09
CA MET A 31 35.85 18.26 -7.00
C MET A 31 35.49 16.90 -7.59
N LYS A 32 34.63 16.19 -6.90
CA LYS A 32 33.99 14.97 -7.37
C LYS A 32 32.49 14.99 -7.08
N LEU A 33 31.68 14.69 -8.09
CA LEU A 33 30.26 14.47 -7.94
C LEU A 33 29.91 13.11 -8.55
N THR A 34 29.52 12.18 -7.69
CA THR A 34 29.02 10.87 -8.08
C THR A 34 27.54 10.79 -7.81
N VAL A 35 26.76 10.35 -8.78
CA VAL A 35 25.35 9.95 -8.58
C VAL A 35 25.25 8.45 -8.61
N ASN A 36 24.32 7.90 -7.84
CA ASN A 36 24.03 6.48 -7.79
C ASN A 36 22.52 6.27 -7.83
N VAL A 37 22.10 5.23 -8.54
CA VAL A 37 20.71 4.79 -8.66
C VAL A 37 20.70 3.27 -8.56
N VAL A 38 19.80 2.75 -7.74
CA VAL A 38 19.46 1.33 -7.67
C VAL A 38 17.94 1.24 -7.82
N GLY A 39 17.49 0.36 -8.68
CA GLY A 39 16.05 0.17 -8.92
C GLY A 39 15.74 -1.28 -9.22
N ASN A 40 14.57 -1.69 -8.76
CA ASN A 40 13.93 -2.95 -9.09
C ASN A 40 12.53 -2.67 -9.59
N VAL A 41 12.12 -3.33 -10.66
CA VAL A 41 10.74 -3.36 -11.15
C VAL A 41 10.31 -4.81 -11.14
N ASN A 42 9.18 -5.09 -10.47
CA ASN A 42 8.63 -6.43 -10.34
C ASN A 42 7.26 -6.49 -11.00
N ASP A 43 7.05 -7.54 -11.79
CA ASP A 43 5.75 -7.93 -12.31
C ASP A 43 5.51 -9.41 -11.98
N ASN A 44 4.37 -9.70 -11.35
CA ASN A 44 4.03 -11.06 -10.97
C ASN A 44 2.57 -11.38 -11.27
N TYR A 45 2.30 -12.62 -11.58
CA TYR A 45 0.94 -13.12 -11.79
C TYR A 45 0.83 -14.61 -11.45
N LEU A 46 -0.39 -14.99 -11.10
CA LEU A 46 -0.76 -16.38 -10.84
C LEU A 46 -1.32 -17.03 -12.10
N ASP A 47 -1.04 -18.31 -12.29
CA ASP A 47 -1.55 -19.10 -13.40
C ASP A 47 -1.82 -20.56 -12.96
N ASP A 48 -2.52 -21.33 -13.81
CA ASP A 48 -2.88 -22.71 -13.56
C ASP A 48 -3.56 -22.95 -12.21
N LEU A 49 -4.23 -21.95 -11.67
CA LEU A 49 -5.00 -22.13 -10.46
C LEU A 49 -6.19 -23.04 -10.72
N PRO A 50 -6.50 -23.97 -9.77
CA PRO A 50 -7.66 -24.85 -9.92
C PRO A 50 -8.94 -24.03 -10.05
N ALA A 51 -9.81 -24.47 -10.93
CA ALA A 51 -11.09 -23.82 -11.20
C ALA A 51 -12.02 -23.99 -9.99
N ASP A 52 -12.35 -22.90 -9.31
CA ASP A 52 -13.51 -22.81 -8.46
C ASP A 52 -14.57 -21.96 -9.17
N VAL A 53 -15.80 -22.44 -9.21
CA VAL A 53 -16.88 -21.80 -9.97
C VAL A 53 -17.70 -20.95 -9.01
N ASP A 54 -17.75 -19.66 -9.24
CA ASP A 54 -18.67 -18.77 -8.56
C ASP A 54 -20.12 -19.24 -8.81
N PRO A 55 -20.85 -19.65 -7.76
CA PRO A 55 -22.19 -20.23 -7.92
C PRO A 55 -23.22 -19.24 -8.46
N VAL A 56 -22.94 -17.93 -8.43
CA VAL A 56 -23.85 -16.86 -8.88
C VAL A 56 -23.60 -16.51 -10.34
N THR A 57 -22.34 -16.41 -10.75
CA THR A 57 -21.99 -15.91 -12.09
C THR A 57 -21.54 -17.00 -13.04
N GLY A 58 -21.20 -18.16 -12.51
CA GLY A 58 -20.59 -19.24 -13.31
C GLY A 58 -19.13 -18.94 -13.72
N GLU A 59 -18.55 -17.82 -13.28
CA GLU A 59 -17.16 -17.52 -13.53
C GLU A 59 -16.25 -18.36 -12.66
N VAL A 60 -15.13 -18.74 -13.23
CA VAL A 60 -14.09 -19.48 -12.52
C VAL A 60 -13.28 -18.49 -11.69
N GLN A 61 -13.43 -18.54 -10.39
CA GLN A 61 -12.68 -17.70 -9.46
C GLN A 61 -12.08 -18.54 -8.34
N ILE A 62 -10.88 -18.17 -7.91
CA ILE A 62 -10.31 -18.71 -6.70
C ILE A 62 -10.32 -17.62 -5.63
N VAL A 63 -11.17 -17.85 -4.64
CA VAL A 63 -11.27 -16.99 -3.48
C VAL A 63 -10.19 -17.39 -2.47
N GLY A 64 -9.35 -16.45 -2.08
CA GLY A 64 -8.40 -16.62 -0.98
C GLY A 64 -6.92 -16.52 -1.34
N ILE A 65 -6.50 -16.89 -2.55
CA ILE A 65 -5.09 -16.79 -2.97
C ILE A 65 -4.88 -15.91 -4.20
N GLY A 66 -5.92 -15.59 -4.95
CA GLY A 66 -5.85 -14.79 -6.17
C GLY A 66 -6.64 -15.39 -7.32
N ARG A 67 -6.46 -14.85 -8.51
CA ARG A 67 -7.05 -15.30 -9.76
C ARG A 67 -6.00 -15.53 -10.83
N ASN A 68 -6.32 -16.35 -11.83
CA ASN A 68 -5.46 -16.49 -13.01
C ASN A 68 -5.30 -15.14 -13.72
N GLY A 69 -4.05 -14.79 -14.05
CA GLY A 69 -3.68 -13.51 -14.66
C GLY A 69 -3.64 -12.32 -13.68
N GLY A 70 -4.00 -12.51 -12.41
CA GLY A 70 -3.89 -11.48 -11.38
C GLY A 70 -2.60 -11.59 -10.57
N PRO A 71 -2.12 -10.47 -9.97
CA PRO A 71 -0.95 -10.51 -9.12
C PRO A 71 -1.21 -11.27 -7.83
N ILE A 72 -0.13 -11.81 -7.23
CA ILE A 72 -0.22 -12.38 -5.89
C ILE A 72 -0.61 -11.29 -4.88
N PHE A 73 -1.46 -11.63 -3.92
CA PHE A 73 -2.00 -10.68 -2.92
C PHE A 73 -2.88 -9.57 -3.51
N GLU A 74 -3.42 -9.79 -4.71
CA GLU A 74 -4.44 -8.89 -5.24
C GLU A 74 -5.63 -8.78 -4.28
N ARG A 75 -6.12 -7.55 -4.13
CA ARG A 75 -7.25 -7.27 -3.24
C ARG A 75 -8.58 -7.69 -3.88
N PHE A 76 -9.36 -8.44 -3.10
CA PHE A 76 -10.71 -8.88 -3.46
C PHE A 76 -11.68 -8.38 -2.40
N ASP A 77 -12.25 -7.21 -2.63
CA ASP A 77 -13.02 -6.46 -1.64
C ASP A 77 -14.34 -5.96 -2.20
N VAL A 78 -15.30 -5.69 -1.30
CA VAL A 78 -16.48 -4.87 -1.59
C VAL A 78 -16.04 -3.42 -1.78
N ARG A 79 -16.54 -2.76 -2.81
CA ARG A 79 -16.20 -1.37 -3.11
C ARG A 79 -16.98 -0.41 -2.20
N TYR A 80 -16.27 0.35 -1.38
CA TYR A 80 -16.84 1.41 -0.56
C TYR A 80 -17.13 2.65 -1.43
N ALA A 81 -18.31 3.23 -1.27
CA ALA A 81 -18.78 4.37 -2.07
C ALA A 81 -19.03 5.64 -1.24
N GLY A 82 -18.70 5.62 0.05
CA GLY A 82 -18.86 6.79 0.94
C GLY A 82 -19.95 6.66 1.97
N VAL A 83 -20.52 7.80 2.34
CA VAL A 83 -21.58 7.91 3.36
C VAL A 83 -22.86 8.44 2.71
N ASN A 84 -23.98 7.82 2.99
CA ASN A 84 -25.28 8.29 2.53
C ASN A 84 -25.65 9.61 3.24
N PRO A 85 -25.75 10.74 2.52
CA PRO A 85 -26.04 12.03 3.14
C PRO A 85 -27.46 12.13 3.71
N ALA A 86 -28.36 11.20 3.37
CA ALA A 86 -29.73 11.19 3.85
C ALA A 86 -29.87 10.61 5.26
N ASN A 87 -29.06 9.60 5.61
CA ASN A 87 -29.21 8.86 6.86
C ASN A 87 -27.89 8.56 7.59
N GLY A 88 -26.73 8.80 6.95
CA GLY A 88 -25.41 8.58 7.53
C GLY A 88 -24.90 7.13 7.47
N ASN A 89 -25.60 6.23 6.81
CA ASN A 89 -25.15 4.86 6.64
C ASN A 89 -24.00 4.77 5.63
N GLU A 90 -23.19 3.73 5.74
CA GLU A 90 -22.16 3.42 4.74
C GLU A 90 -22.82 3.04 3.41
N LEU A 91 -22.24 3.53 2.33
CA LEU A 91 -22.62 3.16 0.97
C LEU A 91 -21.51 2.31 0.35
N PHE A 92 -21.96 1.32 -0.38
CA PHE A 92 -21.11 0.41 -1.13
C PHE A 92 -21.61 0.29 -2.57
N LEU A 93 -20.80 -0.28 -3.43
CA LEU A 93 -21.24 -0.73 -4.75
C LEU A 93 -21.46 -2.23 -4.72
N ASP A 94 -22.60 -2.68 -5.20
CA ASP A 94 -22.80 -4.09 -5.49
C ASP A 94 -21.93 -4.53 -6.68
N ARG A 95 -22.00 -5.80 -7.06
CA ARG A 95 -21.24 -6.34 -8.18
C ARG A 95 -21.50 -5.58 -9.49
N ASP A 96 -22.74 -5.18 -9.74
CA ASP A 96 -23.17 -4.49 -10.96
C ASP A 96 -22.87 -2.99 -10.94
N GLY A 97 -22.36 -2.46 -9.83
CA GLY A 97 -22.00 -1.05 -9.66
C GLY A 97 -23.15 -0.16 -9.15
N ASN A 98 -24.24 -0.75 -8.66
CA ASN A 98 -25.32 0.03 -8.04
C ASN A 98 -25.00 0.33 -6.56
N LEU A 99 -25.48 1.48 -6.08
CA LEU A 99 -25.32 1.84 -4.68
C LEU A 99 -26.21 0.99 -3.77
N THR A 100 -25.64 0.48 -2.70
CA THR A 100 -26.32 -0.29 -1.66
C THR A 100 -25.79 0.06 -0.27
N GLU A 101 -26.67 0.03 0.74
CA GLU A 101 -26.28 0.11 2.16
C GLU A 101 -26.05 -1.28 2.78
N ASN A 102 -26.44 -2.34 2.06
CA ASN A 102 -26.39 -3.72 2.53
C ASN A 102 -25.68 -4.61 1.50
N PRO A 103 -24.35 -4.46 1.35
CA PRO A 103 -23.60 -5.30 0.44
C PRO A 103 -23.58 -6.75 0.94
N ASN A 104 -23.57 -7.68 0.01
CA ASN A 104 -23.32 -9.09 0.30
C ASN A 104 -21.83 -9.42 0.03
N PRO A 105 -21.00 -9.66 1.06
CA PRO A 105 -19.57 -9.93 0.86
C PRO A 105 -19.28 -11.17 0.01
N ASP A 106 -20.23 -12.10 -0.12
CA ASP A 106 -20.04 -13.31 -0.91
C ASP A 106 -20.23 -13.06 -2.42
N THR A 107 -21.02 -12.05 -2.78
CA THR A 107 -21.37 -11.77 -4.19
C THR A 107 -20.86 -10.44 -4.71
N ASP A 108 -20.62 -9.45 -3.83
CA ASP A 108 -20.34 -8.06 -4.22
C ASP A 108 -18.86 -7.70 -4.18
N ARG A 109 -17.99 -8.63 -3.81
CA ARG A 109 -16.55 -8.45 -3.93
C ARG A 109 -16.11 -8.44 -5.38
N VAL A 110 -15.12 -7.63 -5.67
CA VAL A 110 -14.48 -7.58 -6.98
C VAL A 110 -12.97 -7.52 -6.83
N TRP A 111 -12.27 -8.06 -7.81
CA TRP A 111 -10.82 -7.91 -7.92
C TRP A 111 -10.48 -6.47 -8.30
N SER A 112 -9.59 -5.85 -7.54
CA SER A 112 -9.29 -4.43 -7.69
C SER A 112 -8.12 -4.13 -8.63
N GLY A 113 -7.28 -5.11 -8.94
CA GLY A 113 -5.99 -4.91 -9.58
C GLY A 113 -4.90 -4.36 -8.63
N LEU A 114 -5.26 -4.01 -7.39
CA LEU A 114 -4.35 -3.42 -6.40
C LEU A 114 -3.80 -4.50 -5.48
N ASN A 115 -2.55 -4.39 -5.09
CA ASN A 115 -1.90 -5.36 -4.22
C ASN A 115 -0.84 -4.74 -3.31
N THR A 116 -0.28 -5.55 -2.40
CA THR A 116 0.72 -5.11 -1.43
C THR A 116 2.17 -5.28 -1.91
N THR A 117 2.37 -5.87 -3.09
CA THR A 117 3.71 -6.03 -3.66
C THR A 117 4.10 -4.78 -4.43
N PRO A 118 5.25 -4.16 -4.15
CA PRO A 118 5.70 -3.01 -4.91
C PRO A 118 5.88 -3.33 -6.40
N GLU A 119 5.36 -2.48 -7.29
CA GLU A 119 5.66 -2.53 -8.72
C GLU A 119 7.08 -2.06 -9.00
N ALA A 120 7.53 -1.02 -8.27
CA ALA A 120 8.90 -0.52 -8.35
C ALA A 120 9.42 -0.07 -6.99
N GLN A 121 10.70 -0.35 -6.73
CA GLN A 121 11.36 0.11 -5.52
C GLN A 121 12.85 0.33 -5.76
N GLY A 122 13.46 1.17 -4.93
CA GLY A 122 14.87 1.40 -5.07
C GLY A 122 15.40 2.57 -4.25
N SER A 123 16.58 3.02 -4.65
CA SER A 123 17.23 4.16 -4.04
C SER A 123 18.00 4.98 -5.07
N PHE A 124 18.16 6.27 -4.78
CA PHE A 124 19.09 7.14 -5.50
C PHE A 124 19.74 8.13 -4.54
N GLY A 125 20.88 8.63 -4.94
CA GLY A 125 21.61 9.57 -4.13
C GLY A 125 22.75 10.22 -4.87
N PHE A 126 23.46 11.10 -4.16
CA PHE A 126 24.71 11.65 -4.66
C PHE A 126 25.74 11.79 -3.55
N ASN A 127 27.01 11.71 -3.96
CA ASN A 127 28.17 12.03 -3.16
C ASN A 127 28.90 13.20 -3.83
N PHE A 128 29.03 14.30 -3.13
CA PHE A 128 29.73 15.50 -3.60
C PHE A 128 30.91 15.79 -2.69
N ASP A 129 32.10 15.91 -3.26
CA ASP A 129 33.33 16.26 -2.58
C ASP A 129 33.91 17.51 -3.22
N TYR A 130 34.31 18.50 -2.42
CA TYR A 130 34.99 19.71 -2.86
C TYR A 130 35.98 20.20 -1.83
N LYS A 131 37.29 20.10 -2.14
CA LYS A 131 38.41 20.60 -1.31
C LYS A 131 38.30 20.21 0.17
N GLY A 132 37.93 18.98 0.43
CA GLY A 132 37.73 18.41 1.78
C GLY A 132 36.31 18.52 2.34
N PHE A 133 35.47 19.37 1.83
CA PHE A 133 34.04 19.33 2.11
C PHE A 133 33.39 18.15 1.41
N PHE A 134 32.45 17.50 2.09
CA PHE A 134 31.63 16.48 1.46
C PHE A 134 30.15 16.61 1.85
N ILE A 135 29.30 16.24 0.91
CA ILE A 135 27.85 16.07 1.09
C ILE A 135 27.49 14.69 0.52
N GLN A 136 26.78 13.90 1.31
CA GLN A 136 26.27 12.61 0.89
C GLN A 136 24.78 12.54 1.16
N THR A 137 24.00 12.03 0.21
CA THR A 137 22.58 11.83 0.37
C THR A 137 22.15 10.49 -0.19
N GLN A 138 21.11 9.92 0.40
CA GLN A 138 20.42 8.77 -0.14
C GLN A 138 18.94 8.88 0.10
N PHE A 139 18.17 8.67 -0.96
CA PHE A 139 16.74 8.59 -0.96
C PHE A 139 16.31 7.16 -1.27
N ASN A 140 15.26 6.69 -0.62
CA ASN A 140 14.60 5.43 -0.96
C ASN A 140 13.19 5.75 -1.45
N TYR A 141 12.73 4.97 -2.42
CA TYR A 141 11.36 5.04 -2.93
C TYR A 141 10.74 3.65 -3.02
N VAL A 142 9.42 3.63 -2.90
CA VAL A 142 8.55 2.48 -3.17
C VAL A 142 7.33 3.00 -3.88
N LEU A 143 6.91 2.33 -4.95
CA LEU A 143 5.81 2.72 -5.81
C LEU A 143 4.90 1.51 -6.11
N GLY A 144 3.61 1.78 -6.32
CA GLY A 144 2.62 0.77 -6.67
C GLY A 144 2.27 -0.16 -5.51
N VAL A 145 2.22 0.36 -4.28
CA VAL A 145 1.80 -0.41 -3.09
C VAL A 145 0.48 0.11 -2.57
N ASP A 146 -0.51 -0.77 -2.49
CA ASP A 146 -1.79 -0.48 -1.89
C ASP A 146 -2.06 -1.43 -0.73
N GLN A 147 -2.31 -0.89 0.45
CA GLN A 147 -2.49 -1.67 1.67
C GLN A 147 -3.64 -1.13 2.51
N LEU A 148 -4.38 -2.04 3.16
CA LEU A 148 -5.32 -1.64 4.19
C LEU A 148 -4.59 -1.02 5.38
N ASP A 149 -5.04 0.15 5.78
CA ASP A 149 -4.59 0.81 7.01
C ASP A 149 -5.35 0.20 8.20
N PHE A 150 -4.84 -0.92 8.69
CA PHE A 150 -5.44 -1.64 9.82
C PHE A 150 -5.42 -0.81 11.10
N ASP A 151 -4.38 -0.01 11.32
CA ASP A 151 -4.27 0.83 12.51
C ASP A 151 -5.34 1.92 12.49
N TYR A 152 -5.49 2.61 11.35
CA TYR A 152 -6.53 3.62 11.21
C TYR A 152 -7.93 3.01 11.24
N SER A 153 -8.12 1.86 10.61
CA SER A 153 -9.39 1.11 10.70
C SER A 153 -9.77 0.78 12.15
N ALA A 154 -8.81 0.30 12.95
CA ALA A 154 -9.02 0.00 14.36
C ALA A 154 -9.34 1.26 15.20
N LEU A 155 -8.68 2.39 14.88
CA LEU A 155 -8.95 3.67 15.54
C LEU A 155 -10.31 4.27 15.15
N MET A 156 -10.90 3.81 14.05
CA MET A 156 -12.24 4.21 13.59
C MET A 156 -13.35 3.24 14.04
N ASP A 157 -12.99 2.13 14.68
CA ASP A 157 -13.96 1.14 15.17
C ASP A 157 -14.61 1.60 16.48
N VAL A 158 -15.82 2.14 16.37
CA VAL A 158 -16.61 2.65 17.51
C VAL A 158 -17.02 1.57 18.51
N THR A 159 -16.95 0.28 18.15
CA THR A 159 -17.25 -0.81 19.10
C THR A 159 -16.21 -0.89 20.22
N SER A 160 -15.04 -0.36 20.00
CA SER A 160 -13.92 -0.35 20.93
C SER A 160 -13.85 0.89 21.85
N ILE A 161 -14.84 1.80 21.77
CA ILE A 161 -14.82 3.11 22.47
C ILE A 161 -14.70 2.99 24.01
N SER A 162 -15.12 1.87 24.58
CA SER A 162 -15.02 1.64 26.03
C SER A 162 -13.65 1.09 26.47
N GLN A 163 -12.81 0.67 25.53
CA GLN A 163 -11.55 -0.03 25.80
C GLN A 163 -10.32 0.77 25.38
N PHE A 164 -10.41 1.53 24.30
CA PHE A 164 -9.30 2.24 23.69
C PHE A 164 -9.65 3.67 23.32
N ASN A 165 -8.63 4.52 23.20
CA ASN A 165 -8.78 5.82 22.57
C ASN A 165 -8.97 5.63 21.06
N LEU A 166 -9.94 6.36 20.49
CA LEU A 166 -10.26 6.32 19.07
C LEU A 166 -9.76 7.58 18.36
N SER A 167 -9.83 7.57 17.02
CA SER A 167 -9.45 8.72 16.21
C SER A 167 -10.37 9.93 16.48
N ALA A 168 -9.77 11.11 16.55
CA ALA A 168 -10.52 12.38 16.58
C ALA A 168 -11.36 12.59 15.31
N ASP A 169 -11.07 11.88 14.23
CA ASP A 169 -11.86 11.93 12.99
C ASP A 169 -13.32 11.50 13.20
N LEU A 170 -13.59 10.66 14.19
CA LEU A 170 -14.95 10.29 14.57
C LEU A 170 -15.82 11.48 14.99
N LEU A 171 -15.21 12.60 15.40
CA LEU A 171 -15.93 13.85 15.69
C LEU A 171 -16.59 14.47 14.45
N ARG A 172 -16.12 14.07 13.24
CA ARG A 172 -16.72 14.48 11.97
C ARG A 172 -17.86 13.56 11.51
N SER A 173 -18.29 12.61 12.36
CA SER A 173 -19.35 11.65 11.99
C SER A 173 -20.60 12.36 11.48
N TRP A 174 -21.32 11.65 10.63
CA TRP A 174 -22.58 12.14 10.09
C TRP A 174 -23.59 12.45 11.21
N THR A 175 -24.23 13.60 11.07
CA THR A 175 -25.38 14.03 11.91
C THR A 175 -26.37 14.76 11.01
N PRO A 176 -27.63 14.96 11.43
CA PRO A 176 -28.60 15.76 10.66
C PRO A 176 -28.15 17.17 10.31
N THR A 177 -27.17 17.72 11.05
CA THR A 177 -26.56 19.03 10.81
C THR A 177 -25.20 18.96 10.11
N ASN A 178 -24.58 17.77 10.00
CA ASN A 178 -23.34 17.50 9.30
C ASN A 178 -23.53 16.32 8.33
N ARG A 179 -24.20 16.58 7.21
CA ARG A 179 -24.59 15.52 6.26
C ARG A 179 -23.53 15.19 5.23
N ILE A 180 -22.55 16.08 5.01
CA ILE A 180 -21.49 15.88 4.02
C ILE A 180 -20.20 15.58 4.80
N THR A 181 -19.94 14.30 4.93
CA THR A 181 -18.78 13.78 5.67
C THR A 181 -18.37 12.42 5.12
N ASP A 182 -17.12 12.06 5.36
CA ASP A 182 -16.52 10.76 5.05
C ASP A 182 -16.64 9.74 6.20
N VAL A 183 -17.19 10.19 7.35
CA VAL A 183 -17.36 9.37 8.55
C VAL A 183 -18.83 9.05 8.76
N PRO A 184 -19.24 7.78 8.72
CA PRO A 184 -20.62 7.36 8.94
C PRO A 184 -21.17 7.77 10.30
N THR A 185 -22.49 7.65 10.43
CA THR A 185 -23.14 7.86 11.72
C THR A 185 -22.65 6.87 12.76
N ILE A 186 -22.41 7.35 13.98
CA ILE A 186 -22.02 6.50 15.11
C ILE A 186 -23.32 5.96 15.74
N GLN A 187 -23.55 4.66 15.56
CA GLN A 187 -24.70 3.96 16.15
C GLN A 187 -24.22 2.74 16.94
N PRO A 188 -24.92 2.36 18.03
CA PRO A 188 -24.63 1.11 18.73
C PRO A 188 -24.74 -0.08 17.76
N GLY A 189 -23.67 -0.86 17.63
CA GLY A 189 -23.62 -2.01 16.73
C GLY A 189 -23.28 -1.69 15.27
N SER A 190 -22.99 -0.42 14.92
CA SER A 190 -22.47 -0.10 13.60
C SER A 190 -21.01 -0.57 13.48
N ASN A 191 -20.74 -1.44 12.53
CA ASN A 191 -19.40 -1.84 12.14
C ASN A 191 -18.77 -0.78 11.24
N VAL A 192 -18.30 0.31 11.80
CA VAL A 192 -17.55 1.35 11.06
C VAL A 192 -16.19 0.86 10.57
N GLY A 193 -15.80 -0.35 10.92
CA GLY A 193 -14.56 -1.01 10.52
C GLY A 193 -14.77 -2.29 9.71
N ASN A 194 -15.58 -2.25 8.65
CA ASN A 194 -15.81 -3.44 7.83
C ASN A 194 -14.56 -3.78 6.99
N PHE A 195 -13.80 -4.78 7.45
CA PHE A 195 -12.60 -5.31 6.78
C PHE A 195 -12.88 -5.99 5.43
N ALA A 196 -14.15 -6.25 5.10
CA ALA A 196 -14.52 -6.85 3.82
C ALA A 196 -14.61 -5.82 2.68
N SER A 197 -14.32 -4.53 2.95
CA SER A 197 -14.38 -3.46 1.97
C SER A 197 -13.01 -2.79 1.79
N ASN A 198 -12.88 -2.05 0.70
CA ASN A 198 -11.69 -1.25 0.42
C ASN A 198 -11.71 0.15 1.09
N ARG A 199 -12.58 0.41 2.06
CA ARG A 199 -12.72 1.72 2.72
C ARG A 199 -11.41 2.28 3.26
N PHE A 200 -10.59 1.44 3.86
CA PHE A 200 -9.31 1.83 4.46
C PHE A 200 -8.12 1.44 3.59
N LEU A 201 -8.36 1.11 2.33
CA LEU A 201 -7.30 0.88 1.37
C LEU A 201 -6.64 2.22 1.02
N THR A 202 -5.33 2.28 1.20
CA THR A 202 -4.55 3.48 0.96
C THR A 202 -3.32 3.15 0.14
N ASN A 203 -2.97 4.06 -0.76
CA ASN A 203 -1.68 4.00 -1.44
C ASN A 203 -0.56 4.27 -0.41
N LYS A 204 0.45 3.42 -0.41
CA LYS A 204 1.62 3.47 0.49
C LYS A 204 2.91 3.83 -0.24
N ASP A 205 2.81 4.43 -1.41
CA ASP A 205 3.95 4.95 -2.13
C ASP A 205 4.69 6.00 -1.29
N PHE A 206 6.00 5.96 -1.35
CA PHE A 206 6.77 6.96 -0.65
C PHE A 206 8.11 7.27 -1.32
N LEU A 207 8.58 8.49 -1.08
CA LEU A 207 9.95 8.94 -1.26
C LEU A 207 10.48 9.41 0.10
N ARG A 208 11.58 8.81 0.56
CA ARG A 208 12.15 9.10 1.88
C ARG A 208 13.62 9.47 1.77
N LEU A 209 14.01 10.60 2.33
CA LEU A 209 15.41 10.86 2.62
C LEU A 209 15.86 9.93 3.74
N ARG A 210 16.67 8.93 3.39
CA ARG A 210 17.16 7.91 4.34
C ARG A 210 18.41 8.39 5.06
N PHE A 211 19.25 9.08 4.33
CA PHE A 211 20.56 9.49 4.84
C PHE A 211 20.94 10.85 4.25
N ALA A 212 21.47 11.73 5.11
CA ALA A 212 22.14 12.95 4.71
C ALA A 212 23.31 13.18 5.64
N SER A 213 24.47 13.47 5.07
CA SER A 213 25.68 13.79 5.82
C SER A 213 26.40 14.96 5.16
N VAL A 214 26.89 15.86 5.98
CA VAL A 214 27.76 16.96 5.58
C VAL A 214 28.98 16.98 6.50
N GLY A 215 30.13 17.13 5.93
CA GLY A 215 31.35 17.13 6.73
C GLY A 215 32.52 17.78 6.03
N TYR A 216 33.62 17.85 6.74
CA TYR A 216 34.88 18.36 6.23
C TYR A 216 36.06 17.50 6.69
N ASN A 217 36.85 17.01 5.73
CA ASN A 217 38.07 16.26 5.95
C ASN A 217 39.24 17.21 6.18
N LEU A 218 39.77 17.23 7.40
CA LEU A 218 40.94 18.06 7.72
C LEU A 218 42.17 17.61 6.93
N PRO A 219 42.92 18.55 6.31
CA PRO A 219 44.17 18.22 5.63
C PRO A 219 45.19 17.63 6.60
N LYS A 220 46.00 16.65 6.14
CA LYS A 220 47.05 16.00 6.95
C LYS A 220 47.99 17.01 7.63
N LYS A 221 48.38 18.08 6.93
CA LYS A 221 49.24 19.14 7.50
C LYS A 221 48.66 19.84 8.73
N THR A 222 47.34 19.79 8.89
CA THR A 222 46.67 20.34 10.09
C THR A 222 46.67 19.32 11.23
N LEU A 223 46.50 18.03 10.91
CA LEU A 223 46.53 16.94 11.88
C LEU A 223 47.92 16.70 12.48
N ASP A 224 48.98 16.90 11.67
CA ASP A 224 50.39 16.77 12.12
C ASP A 224 50.82 17.89 13.11
N LYS A 225 49.98 18.87 13.36
CA LYS A 225 50.19 20.00 14.30
C LYS A 225 49.43 19.91 15.61
N ILE A 226 48.59 18.90 15.75
CA ILE A 226 47.76 18.59 16.95
C ILE A 226 48.36 17.38 17.66
#